data_f9fbcf53d0b69c009349cdd34807191d
#
_entry.id   f9fbcf53d0b69c009349cdd34807191d
#
_cell.length_a   1.000
_cell.length_b   1.000
_cell.length_c   1.000
_cell.angle_alpha   90.00
_cell.angle_beta   90.00
_cell.angle_gamma   90.00
#
_symmetry.space_group_name_H-M   'P 1'
#
loop_
_entity.id
_entity.type
_entity.pdbx_description
1 polymer ?
#
loop_
_entity_poly.entity_id
_entity_poly.type
_entity_poly.pdbx_seq_one_letter_code
_entity_poly.pdbx_strand_id
1 'polypeptide(L)'
;MAEDKDQEESAPKRSGKKPAKAGGTPAPASGGQSHAALARKYRPKLFSELIGQDAMVQTLRNAFASGRIAQAYMLTGVRGVGKTTTARLIARALNYVPRGGEGAPTLDMTEEGEHCRAILESRHLDVVEMDAASHTGIDDVRDLIDSAHYKPNTARYKVYIIDEVHML
;
A
#
# COMPACT_ATOMS: atom_id res chain seq x y z
N MET A 1 55.41 -12.82 -40.68
CA MET A 1 55.33 -14.26 -40.86
C MET A 1 53.92 -14.56 -40.38
N ALA A 2 53.07 -14.58 -41.26
CA ALA A 2 52.57 -15.67 -42.09
C ALA A 2 51.46 -16.37 -41.31
N GLU A 3 50.32 -16.18 -41.71
CA GLU A 3 49.43 -16.90 -42.67
C GLU A 3 48.54 -17.87 -41.93
N ASP A 4 47.35 -18.15 -42.15
CA ASP A 4 46.43 -17.82 -43.22
C ASP A 4 45.22 -18.73 -43.06
N LYS A 5 44.05 -18.27 -43.48
CA LYS A 5 43.01 -19.04 -44.17
C LYS A 5 42.20 -20.07 -43.41
N ASP A 6 41.01 -20.18 -43.61
CA ASP A 6 39.95 -19.89 -44.54
C ASP A 6 38.78 -20.84 -44.24
N GLN A 7 37.57 -20.30 -44.41
CA GLN A 7 36.44 -20.82 -45.24
C GLN A 7 35.85 -22.16 -44.75
N GLU A 8 34.60 -22.40 -44.81
CA GLU A 8 33.47 -22.04 -45.66
C GLU A 8 32.25 -22.83 -45.13
N GLU A 9 31.12 -22.19 -45.00
CA GLU A 9 29.93 -22.31 -45.80
C GLU A 9 29.19 -23.67 -45.77
N SER A 10 27.96 -23.67 -45.31
CA SER A 10 26.83 -24.03 -46.17
C SER A 10 25.54 -24.31 -45.37
N ALA A 11 24.55 -23.51 -45.63
CA ALA A 11 23.16 -23.93 -45.64
C ALA A 11 22.87 -24.68 -46.94
N PRO A 12 21.85 -25.52 -47.07
CA PRO A 12 20.53 -24.99 -47.27
C PRO A 12 19.29 -25.91 -46.98
N LYS A 13 18.14 -25.26 -46.90
CA LYS A 13 16.85 -25.54 -47.58
C LYS A 13 15.91 -26.66 -47.12
N ARG A 14 14.69 -26.12 -46.78
CA ARG A 14 13.33 -26.48 -47.29
C ARG A 14 12.78 -27.85 -46.84
N SER A 15 11.58 -27.97 -46.50
CA SER A 15 10.23 -27.53 -46.84
C SER A 15 9.31 -28.42 -46.00
N GLY A 16 8.22 -27.99 -45.50
CA GLY A 16 6.96 -27.99 -46.16
C GLY A 16 5.79 -28.12 -45.22
N LYS A 17 4.83 -27.32 -45.52
CA LYS A 17 3.38 -27.56 -45.49
C LYS A 17 2.62 -27.63 -44.17
N LYS A 18 1.82 -26.59 -44.00
CA LYS A 18 0.46 -26.58 -43.42
C LYS A 18 -0.44 -27.65 -44.01
N PRO A 19 -1.52 -28.09 -43.31
CA PRO A 19 -2.70 -27.26 -43.26
C PRO A 19 -3.53 -27.28 -41.97
N ALA A 20 -4.19 -26.23 -41.77
CA ALA A 20 -5.44 -25.78 -41.22
C ALA A 20 -6.51 -26.82 -40.78
N LYS A 21 -7.22 -26.39 -39.79
CA LYS A 21 -8.66 -26.48 -39.37
C LYS A 21 -8.74 -27.04 -37.94
N ALA A 22 -9.58 -26.59 -37.05
CA ALA A 22 -10.79 -25.79 -37.09
C ALA A 22 -11.20 -25.49 -35.66
N GLY A 23 -11.83 -24.34 -35.42
CA GLY A 23 -13.02 -24.22 -34.58
C GLY A 23 -12.83 -24.58 -33.10
N GLY A 24 -12.43 -23.64 -32.27
CA GLY A 24 -12.71 -23.67 -30.85
C GLY A 24 -13.36 -22.36 -30.51
N THR A 25 -14.64 -22.42 -30.25
CA THR A 25 -15.52 -21.38 -29.72
C THR A 25 -14.83 -20.59 -28.60
N PRO A 26 -14.88 -19.25 -28.59
CA PRO A 26 -14.40 -18.50 -27.42
C PRO A 26 -15.35 -18.80 -26.26
N ALA A 27 -14.84 -19.43 -25.23
CA ALA A 27 -15.52 -19.53 -23.93
C ALA A 27 -15.83 -18.12 -23.42
N PRO A 28 -17.04 -17.89 -22.88
CA PRO A 28 -17.38 -16.59 -22.32
C PRO A 28 -16.42 -16.29 -21.19
N ALA A 29 -15.74 -15.14 -21.30
CA ALA A 29 -14.98 -14.56 -20.20
C ALA A 29 -15.97 -14.34 -19.05
N SER A 30 -16.04 -15.27 -18.13
CA SER A 30 -16.70 -15.09 -16.84
C SER A 30 -15.94 -13.99 -16.11
N GLY A 31 -16.52 -12.80 -16.08
CA GLY A 31 -16.07 -11.66 -15.29
C GLY A 31 -16.08 -12.03 -13.81
N GLY A 32 -15.05 -12.68 -13.36
CA GLY A 32 -14.70 -12.81 -11.95
C GLY A 32 -14.27 -11.44 -11.44
N GLN A 33 -15.24 -10.57 -11.15
CA GLN A 33 -15.00 -9.44 -10.27
C GLN A 33 -14.72 -10.06 -8.91
N SER A 34 -13.43 -10.23 -8.60
CA SER A 34 -12.98 -10.84 -7.35
C SER A 34 -13.55 -10.03 -6.18
N HIS A 35 -14.10 -10.72 -5.17
CA HIS A 35 -14.57 -10.12 -3.92
C HIS A 35 -13.51 -9.19 -3.28
N ALA A 36 -12.24 -9.43 -3.54
CA ALA A 36 -11.12 -8.56 -3.18
C ALA A 36 -11.22 -7.16 -3.81
N ALA A 37 -11.77 -7.02 -5.03
CA ALA A 37 -11.97 -5.72 -5.66
C ALA A 37 -13.06 -4.91 -4.96
N LEU A 38 -14.13 -5.56 -4.50
CA LEU A 38 -15.21 -4.91 -3.73
C LEU A 38 -14.71 -4.44 -2.36
N ALA A 39 -13.97 -5.26 -1.63
CA ALA A 39 -13.39 -4.89 -0.34
C ALA A 39 -12.46 -3.67 -0.44
N ARG A 40 -11.73 -3.52 -1.55
CA ARG A 40 -10.92 -2.32 -1.81
C ARG A 40 -11.78 -1.11 -2.18
N LYS A 41 -12.80 -1.32 -3.03
CA LYS A 41 -13.68 -0.25 -3.50
C LYS A 41 -14.48 0.41 -2.36
N TYR A 42 -14.97 -0.39 -1.42
CA TYR A 42 -15.78 0.06 -0.30
C TYR A 42 -14.97 0.26 1.00
N ARG A 43 -13.63 0.33 0.91
CA ARG A 43 -12.80 0.62 2.07
C ARG A 43 -13.10 2.03 2.58
N PRO A 44 -13.41 2.20 3.88
CA PRO A 44 -13.64 3.52 4.48
C PRO A 44 -12.50 4.49 4.17
N LYS A 45 -12.85 5.70 3.80
CA LYS A 45 -11.92 6.78 3.51
C LYS A 45 -11.95 7.87 4.58
N LEU A 46 -12.97 7.89 5.41
CA LEU A 46 -13.16 8.85 6.49
C LEU A 46 -13.45 8.09 7.80
N PHE A 47 -13.16 8.72 8.93
CA PHE A 47 -13.51 8.16 10.24
C PHE A 47 -15.01 8.03 10.44
N SER A 48 -15.81 8.91 9.84
CA SER A 48 -17.28 8.85 9.86
C SER A 48 -17.87 7.65 9.14
N GLU A 49 -17.11 7.00 8.29
CA GLU A 49 -17.52 5.79 7.57
C GLU A 49 -17.19 4.48 8.35
N LEU A 50 -16.50 4.59 9.49
CA LEU A 50 -16.18 3.46 10.35
C LEU A 50 -17.41 3.06 11.15
N ILE A 51 -17.93 1.88 10.92
CA ILE A 51 -19.12 1.36 11.59
C ILE A 51 -18.71 0.70 12.92
N GLY A 52 -19.38 1.08 14.01
CA GLY A 52 -19.18 0.47 15.33
C GLY A 52 -17.84 0.81 16.01
N GLN A 53 -17.16 1.87 15.57
CA GLN A 53 -15.88 2.32 16.12
C GLN A 53 -15.98 3.70 16.80
N ASP A 54 -17.19 4.11 17.20
CA ASP A 54 -17.46 5.46 17.71
C ASP A 54 -16.61 5.83 18.92
N ALA A 55 -16.44 4.90 19.87
CA ALA A 55 -15.64 5.13 21.08
C ALA A 55 -14.16 5.38 20.75
N MET A 56 -13.61 4.62 19.80
CA MET A 56 -12.24 4.81 19.33
C MET A 56 -12.09 6.13 18.58
N VAL A 57 -13.01 6.45 17.68
CA VAL A 57 -13.01 7.71 16.92
C VAL A 57 -13.10 8.91 17.87
N GLN A 58 -13.94 8.84 18.91
CA GLN A 58 -14.05 9.89 19.92
C GLN A 58 -12.75 10.06 20.71
N THR A 59 -12.11 8.95 21.09
CA THR A 59 -10.81 8.99 21.78
C THR A 59 -9.73 9.65 20.92
N LEU A 60 -9.64 9.29 19.63
CA LEU A 60 -8.73 9.92 18.69
C LEU A 60 -9.06 11.41 18.52
N ARG A 61 -10.33 11.77 18.38
CA ARG A 61 -10.78 13.16 18.25
C ARG A 61 -10.30 14.02 19.44
N ASN A 62 -10.48 13.52 20.65
CA ASN A 62 -10.04 14.20 21.86
C ASN A 62 -8.50 14.35 21.92
N ALA A 63 -7.76 13.31 21.51
CA ALA A 63 -6.30 13.36 21.46
C ALA A 63 -5.79 14.39 20.44
N PHE A 64 -6.39 14.43 19.26
CA PHE A 64 -6.03 15.40 18.22
C PHE A 64 -6.39 16.83 18.62
N ALA A 65 -7.60 17.05 19.16
CA ALA A 65 -8.06 18.36 19.60
C ALA A 65 -7.20 18.93 20.76
N SER A 66 -6.71 18.05 21.65
CA SER A 66 -5.84 18.48 22.78
C SER A 66 -4.36 18.56 22.40
N GLY A 67 -3.97 18.22 21.17
CA GLY A 67 -2.58 18.13 20.74
C GLY A 67 -1.78 17.00 21.40
N ARG A 68 -2.46 16.10 22.13
CA ARG A 68 -1.83 14.97 22.83
C ARG A 68 -1.88 13.72 21.97
N ILE A 69 -1.17 13.77 20.85
CA ILE A 69 -1.10 12.66 19.91
C ILE A 69 -0.08 11.64 20.43
N ALA A 70 -0.51 10.39 20.60
CA ALA A 70 0.38 9.32 21.03
C ALA A 70 1.42 8.99 19.94
N GLN A 71 2.63 8.62 20.38
CA GLN A 71 3.70 8.21 19.46
C GLN A 71 3.45 6.81 18.86
N ALA A 72 2.67 5.97 19.53
CA ALA A 72 2.31 4.64 19.04
C ALA A 72 0.85 4.31 19.38
N TYR A 73 0.20 3.63 18.46
CA TYR A 73 -1.15 3.11 18.60
C TYR A 73 -1.13 1.61 18.36
N MET A 74 -1.64 0.84 19.29
CA MET A 74 -1.84 -0.59 19.13
C MET A 74 -3.32 -0.87 18.83
N LEU A 75 -3.61 -1.31 17.61
CA LEU A 75 -4.95 -1.65 17.16
C LEU A 75 -5.18 -3.16 17.33
N THR A 76 -6.10 -3.51 18.21
CA THR A 76 -6.45 -4.91 18.51
C THR A 76 -7.86 -5.24 18.02
N GLY A 77 -8.15 -6.51 17.82
CA GLY A 77 -9.46 -6.98 17.42
C GLY A 77 -9.40 -8.13 16.41
N VAL A 78 -10.56 -8.71 16.14
CA VAL A 78 -10.69 -9.84 15.20
C VAL A 78 -10.26 -9.47 13.78
N ARG A 79 -9.93 -10.49 13.00
CA ARG A 79 -9.58 -10.31 11.59
C ARG A 79 -10.76 -9.69 10.84
N GLY A 80 -10.48 -8.69 9.98
CA GLY A 80 -11.49 -8.04 9.16
C GLY A 80 -12.24 -6.87 9.83
N VAL A 81 -11.99 -6.57 11.12
CA VAL A 81 -12.62 -5.43 11.81
C VAL A 81 -12.15 -4.06 11.29
N GLY A 82 -11.14 -4.02 10.45
CA GLY A 82 -10.65 -2.79 9.82
C GLY A 82 -9.39 -2.18 10.45
N LYS A 83 -8.60 -2.96 11.21
CA LYS A 83 -7.36 -2.46 11.87
C LYS A 83 -6.44 -1.70 10.90
N THR A 84 -6.04 -2.33 9.81
CA THR A 84 -5.16 -1.70 8.80
C THR A 84 -5.82 -0.48 8.13
N THR A 85 -7.15 -0.51 7.93
CA THR A 85 -7.89 0.65 7.41
C THR A 85 -7.83 1.81 8.39
N THR A 86 -8.07 1.55 9.68
CA THR A 86 -7.99 2.55 10.75
C THR A 86 -6.58 3.12 10.86
N ALA A 87 -5.53 2.29 10.78
CA ALA A 87 -4.14 2.74 10.79
C ALA A 87 -3.85 3.73 9.65
N ARG A 88 -4.31 3.45 8.43
CA ARG A 88 -4.19 4.36 7.29
C ARG A 88 -4.98 5.67 7.49
N LEU A 89 -6.17 5.60 8.10
CA LEU A 89 -6.94 6.80 8.42
C LEU A 89 -6.21 7.67 9.44
N ILE A 90 -5.58 7.07 10.45
CA ILE A 90 -4.75 7.80 11.43
C ILE A 90 -3.55 8.45 10.73
N ALA A 91 -2.84 7.71 9.87
CA ALA A 91 -1.72 8.25 9.08
C ALA A 91 -2.14 9.46 8.21
N ARG A 92 -3.33 9.39 7.60
CA ARG A 92 -3.92 10.51 6.85
C ARG A 92 -4.24 11.70 7.75
N ALA A 93 -4.85 11.47 8.90
CA ALA A 93 -5.21 12.51 9.85
C ALA A 93 -3.98 13.26 10.39
N LEU A 94 -2.91 12.53 10.67
CA LEU A 94 -1.62 13.09 11.11
C LEU A 94 -0.98 13.97 10.04
N ASN A 95 -1.08 13.56 8.78
CA ASN A 95 -0.43 14.20 7.62
C ASN A 95 -1.42 14.95 6.73
N TYR A 96 -2.57 15.36 7.29
CA TYR A 96 -3.56 16.07 6.51
C TYR A 96 -3.08 17.47 6.13
N VAL A 97 -3.08 17.73 4.82
CA VAL A 97 -2.82 19.04 4.23
C VAL A 97 -3.92 19.29 3.22
N PRO A 98 -4.80 20.30 3.44
CA PRO A 98 -5.79 20.70 2.44
C PRO A 98 -5.09 21.23 1.20
N ARG A 99 -5.70 21.13 0.04
CA ARG A 99 -5.11 21.64 -1.20
C ARG A 99 -4.92 23.14 -1.13
N GLY A 100 -3.65 23.57 -1.24
CA GLY A 100 -3.31 25.01 -1.22
C GLY A 100 -3.42 25.68 0.15
N GLY A 101 -3.50 24.90 1.23
CA GLY A 101 -3.57 25.42 2.59
C GLY A 101 -2.47 24.89 3.51
N GLU A 102 -2.40 25.43 4.71
CA GLU A 102 -1.53 24.89 5.74
C GLU A 102 -2.15 23.64 6.36
N GLY A 103 -1.37 22.56 6.44
CA GLY A 103 -1.81 21.31 7.04
C GLY A 103 -1.74 21.33 8.57
N ALA A 104 -2.66 20.61 9.19
CA ALA A 104 -2.62 20.31 10.61
C ALA A 104 -3.18 18.91 10.86
N PRO A 105 -2.71 18.21 11.90
CA PRO A 105 -3.31 16.94 12.30
C PRO A 105 -4.80 17.15 12.63
N THR A 106 -5.68 16.43 11.92
CA THR A 106 -7.13 16.49 12.13
C THR A 106 -7.82 15.21 11.68
N LEU A 107 -8.90 14.86 12.39
CA LEU A 107 -9.81 13.79 11.97
C LEU A 107 -10.88 14.31 11.00
N ASP A 108 -11.12 15.63 11.00
CA ASP A 108 -12.15 16.27 10.19
C ASP A 108 -11.60 16.67 8.82
N MET A 109 -11.38 15.65 7.98
CA MET A 109 -10.89 15.81 6.62
C MET A 109 -12.08 16.10 5.69
N THR A 110 -12.36 17.37 5.45
CA THR A 110 -13.51 17.80 4.64
C THR A 110 -13.32 17.60 3.14
N GLU A 111 -12.07 17.51 2.70
CA GLU A 111 -11.71 17.31 1.29
C GLU A 111 -10.54 16.32 1.15
N GLU A 112 -10.24 15.92 -0.09
CA GLU A 112 -9.08 15.10 -0.37
C GLU A 112 -7.80 15.94 -0.27
N GLY A 113 -7.08 15.78 0.84
CA GLY A 113 -5.79 16.44 1.07
C GLY A 113 -4.69 15.90 0.16
N GLU A 114 -3.58 16.64 0.13
CA GLU A 114 -2.45 16.43 -0.78
C GLU A 114 -1.85 15.02 -0.67
N HIS A 115 -1.68 14.50 0.55
CA HIS A 115 -1.12 13.18 0.82
C HIS A 115 -2.13 12.04 0.84
N CYS A 116 -3.44 12.37 0.90
CA CYS A 116 -4.50 11.42 1.19
C CYS A 116 -4.54 10.23 0.24
N ARG A 117 -4.44 10.48 -1.07
CA ARG A 117 -4.50 9.43 -2.08
C ARG A 117 -3.32 8.48 -2.01
N ALA A 118 -2.10 9.02 -1.90
CA ALA A 118 -0.88 8.23 -1.82
C ALA A 118 -0.87 7.32 -0.58
N ILE A 119 -1.37 7.83 0.57
CA ILE A 119 -1.49 7.05 1.82
C ILE A 119 -2.51 5.92 1.67
N LEU A 120 -3.69 6.19 1.11
CA LEU A 120 -4.73 5.17 0.91
C LEU A 120 -4.29 4.05 -0.05
N GLU A 121 -3.44 4.38 -1.02
CA GLU A 121 -2.90 3.45 -2.01
C GLU A 121 -1.58 2.80 -1.55
N SER A 122 -1.15 3.03 -0.29
CA SER A 122 0.12 2.51 0.30
C SER A 122 1.35 2.86 -0.54
N ARG A 123 1.40 4.09 -1.08
CA ARG A 123 2.48 4.58 -1.95
C ARG A 123 3.16 5.85 -1.43
N HIS A 124 2.85 6.27 -0.21
CA HIS A 124 3.44 7.47 0.36
C HIS A 124 4.81 7.19 0.94
N LEU A 125 5.81 8.02 0.62
CA LEU A 125 7.21 7.83 1.05
C LEU A 125 7.38 7.92 2.57
N ASP A 126 6.59 8.76 3.23
CA ASP A 126 6.67 8.97 4.68
C ASP A 126 5.66 8.13 5.47
N VAL A 127 4.87 7.27 4.79
CA VAL A 127 3.97 6.31 5.42
C VAL A 127 4.33 4.92 4.92
N VAL A 128 5.13 4.24 5.69
CA VAL A 128 5.65 2.91 5.38
C VAL A 128 4.72 1.86 5.98
N GLU A 129 4.26 0.96 5.16
CA GLU A 129 3.41 -0.18 5.57
C GLU A 129 4.18 -1.47 5.37
N MET A 130 4.30 -2.25 6.42
CA MET A 130 4.94 -3.56 6.38
C MET A 130 4.05 -4.61 7.08
N ASP A 131 4.11 -5.82 6.57
CA ASP A 131 3.51 -7.00 7.18
C ASP A 131 4.64 -7.78 7.87
N ALA A 132 4.57 -7.83 9.21
CA ALA A 132 5.58 -8.54 10.01
C ALA A 132 5.62 -10.04 9.74
N ALA A 133 4.53 -10.65 9.26
CA ALA A 133 4.52 -12.06 8.87
C ALA A 133 5.37 -12.34 7.62
N SER A 134 5.53 -11.33 6.75
CA SER A 134 6.32 -11.42 5.52
C SER A 134 7.76 -10.92 5.70
N HIS A 135 8.02 -10.11 6.73
CA HIS A 135 9.30 -9.45 7.03
C HIS A 135 9.76 -9.84 8.44
N THR A 136 10.13 -11.10 8.61
CA THR A 136 10.55 -11.66 9.92
C THR A 136 12.06 -11.56 10.15
N GLY A 137 12.81 -11.03 9.19
CA GLY A 137 14.27 -10.89 9.28
C GLY A 137 14.68 -9.78 10.24
N ILE A 138 15.71 -10.04 11.05
CA ILE A 138 16.33 -9.04 11.94
C ILE A 138 16.79 -7.82 11.13
N ASP A 139 17.23 -8.02 9.91
CA ASP A 139 17.74 -6.95 9.05
C ASP A 139 16.60 -6.04 8.58
N ASP A 140 15.41 -6.58 8.27
CA ASP A 140 14.22 -5.78 7.92
C ASP A 140 13.85 -4.82 9.06
N VAL A 141 13.90 -5.30 10.30
CA VAL A 141 13.60 -4.48 11.50
C VAL A 141 14.69 -3.43 11.72
N ARG A 142 15.96 -3.75 11.49
CA ARG A 142 17.07 -2.79 11.59
C ARG A 142 16.92 -1.67 10.57
N ASP A 143 16.63 -2.01 9.31
CA ASP A 143 16.41 -1.03 8.25
C ASP A 143 15.23 -0.09 8.57
N LEU A 144 14.18 -0.63 9.19
CA LEU A 144 13.06 0.17 9.65
C LEU A 144 13.48 1.14 10.77
N ILE A 145 14.24 0.66 11.78
CA ILE A 145 14.76 1.48 12.87
C ILE A 145 15.69 2.57 12.32
N ASP A 146 16.61 2.21 11.44
CA ASP A 146 17.54 3.16 10.84
C ASP A 146 16.79 4.22 10.02
N SER A 147 15.76 3.80 9.28
CA SER A 147 14.92 4.73 8.54
C SER A 147 14.13 5.67 9.46
N ALA A 148 13.81 5.26 10.69
CA ALA A 148 13.06 6.06 11.65
C ALA A 148 13.86 7.26 12.20
N HIS A 149 15.19 7.21 12.15
CA HIS A 149 16.05 8.32 12.56
C HIS A 149 16.02 9.52 11.61
N TYR A 150 15.56 9.31 10.38
CA TYR A 150 15.48 10.37 9.38
C TYR A 150 14.14 11.10 9.44
N LYS A 151 14.17 12.42 9.24
CA LYS A 151 12.97 13.26 9.17
C LYS A 151 12.09 12.83 7.96
N PRO A 152 10.77 13.11 8.03
CA PRO A 152 9.89 12.96 6.87
C PRO A 152 10.39 13.78 5.68
N ASN A 153 10.13 13.30 4.45
CA ASN A 153 10.50 13.99 3.22
C ASN A 153 9.52 15.12 2.87
N THR A 154 8.24 14.82 2.85
CA THR A 154 7.18 15.75 2.39
C THR A 154 6.05 15.89 3.40
N ALA A 155 5.80 14.85 4.20
CA ALA A 155 4.74 14.85 5.20
C ALA A 155 5.20 15.49 6.53
N ARG A 156 4.26 15.72 7.43
CA ARG A 156 4.53 16.24 8.78
C ARG A 156 5.12 15.16 9.70
N TYR A 157 4.60 13.95 9.59
CA TYR A 157 5.01 12.80 10.40
C TYR A 157 5.42 11.65 9.50
N LYS A 158 6.50 10.98 9.89
CA LYS A 158 6.85 9.67 9.35
C LYS A 158 6.09 8.62 10.13
N VAL A 159 5.29 7.82 9.45
CA VAL A 159 4.37 6.85 10.07
C VAL A 159 4.73 5.45 9.60
N TYR A 160 4.86 4.54 10.53
CA TYR A 160 5.05 3.12 10.26
C TYR A 160 3.79 2.36 10.64
N ILE A 161 3.22 1.65 9.70
CA ILE A 161 2.07 0.77 9.89
C ILE A 161 2.62 -0.66 9.84
N ILE A 162 2.64 -1.33 10.99
CA ILE A 162 3.13 -2.70 11.10
C ILE A 162 1.93 -3.60 11.34
N ASP A 163 1.59 -4.42 10.34
CA ASP A 163 0.53 -5.42 10.46
C ASP A 163 1.11 -6.71 11.05
N GLU A 164 0.29 -7.48 11.75
CA GLU A 164 0.65 -8.75 12.42
C GLU A 164 1.91 -8.62 13.31
N VAL A 165 2.06 -7.51 14.04
CA VAL A 165 3.25 -7.16 14.86
C VAL A 165 3.69 -8.24 15.85
N HIS A 166 2.81 -9.17 16.21
CA HIS A 166 3.13 -10.31 17.07
C HIS A 166 4.03 -11.37 16.41
N MET A 167 4.33 -11.19 15.11
CA MET A 167 5.23 -12.06 14.35
C MET A 167 6.68 -11.56 14.35
N LEU A 168 6.96 -10.36 14.91
CA LEU A 168 8.30 -9.81 15.07
C LEU A 168 9.06 -10.45 16.21
#